data_3a152a7e994d6a276576b3a15d964e13
#
_entry.id   3a152a7e994d6a276576b3a15d964e13
#
_cell.length_a   1.000
_cell.length_b   1.000
_cell.length_c   1.000
_cell.angle_alpha   90.00
_cell.angle_beta   90.00
_cell.angle_gamma   90.00
#
_symmetry.space_group_name_H-M   'P 1'
#
loop_
_entity.id
_entity.type
_entity.pdbx_description
1 polymer ?
#
loop_
_entity_poly.entity_id
_entity_poly.type
_entity_poly.pdbx_seq_one_letter_code
_entity_poly.pdbx_strand_id
1 'polypeptide(L)'
;TEKQERAFTLGLAGLLGEGVYNFGELLMHPVLETLRNTDKQWLIDTLYAFNAGNVEKFQGFKSAWGQQPDLATHEPKLMQKIQLLCVMEMTFTRPANHRQITFTEIAQSAKIPVNEVELLVMKALSVGLIKGNIDEVDQKVQMTWVQPRVLDLQQIKGMKDRLDSWCGDVKNMTVLVEQQAHDILT
;
A
#
# COMPACT_ATOMS: atom_id res chain seq x y z
N THR A 1 -18.52 25.76 -0.71
CA THR A 1 -19.53 25.43 0.30
C THR A 1 -18.86 24.84 1.55
N GLU A 2 -19.51 25.00 2.72
CA GLU A 2 -18.97 24.53 4.01
C GLU A 2 -18.54 23.04 3.98
N LYS A 3 -19.30 22.18 3.28
CA LYS A 3 -18.97 20.76 3.11
C LYS A 3 -17.66 20.54 2.35
N GLN A 4 -17.38 21.34 1.34
CA GLN A 4 -16.14 21.26 0.55
C GLN A 4 -14.93 21.73 1.36
N GLU A 5 -15.09 22.75 2.20
CA GLU A 5 -14.02 23.21 3.10
C GLU A 5 -13.68 22.14 4.15
N ARG A 6 -14.71 21.54 4.74
CA ARG A 6 -14.50 20.42 5.69
C ARG A 6 -13.84 19.22 5.02
N ALA A 7 -14.25 18.87 3.79
CA ALA A 7 -13.64 17.81 3.03
C ALA A 7 -12.17 18.09 2.70
N PHE A 8 -11.86 19.34 2.34
CA PHE A 8 -10.50 19.79 2.07
C PHE A 8 -9.60 19.71 3.33
N THR A 9 -10.10 20.26 4.44
CA THR A 9 -9.39 20.19 5.73
C THR A 9 -9.16 18.76 6.19
N LEU A 10 -10.16 17.87 6.01
CA LEU A 10 -10.05 16.46 6.33
C LEU A 10 -8.96 15.76 5.50
N GLY A 11 -8.93 16.04 4.19
CA GLY A 11 -7.90 15.49 3.29
C GLY A 11 -6.48 15.96 3.65
N LEU A 12 -6.32 17.25 3.96
CA LEU A 12 -5.04 17.79 4.43
C LEU A 12 -4.62 17.20 5.78
N ALA A 13 -5.55 17.08 6.73
CA ALA A 13 -5.28 16.46 8.02
C ALA A 13 -4.88 15.00 7.88
N GLY A 14 -5.47 14.26 6.95
CA GLY A 14 -5.08 12.88 6.62
C GLY A 14 -3.65 12.79 6.06
N LEU A 15 -3.27 13.71 5.17
CA LEU A 15 -1.92 13.74 4.60
C LEU A 15 -0.86 14.11 5.64
N LEU A 16 -1.10 15.15 6.44
CA LEU A 16 -0.16 15.69 7.42
C LEU A 16 -0.17 14.94 8.75
N GLY A 17 -1.26 14.23 9.06
CA GLY A 17 -1.43 13.52 10.33
C GLY A 17 -0.36 12.45 10.56
N GLU A 18 0.25 12.45 11.73
CA GLU A 18 1.19 11.40 12.13
C GLU A 18 0.43 10.10 12.44
N GLY A 19 0.98 8.96 11.99
CA GLY A 19 0.34 7.65 12.22
C GLY A 19 -0.86 7.32 11.34
N VAL A 20 -1.27 8.22 10.44
CA VAL A 20 -2.37 7.96 9.50
C VAL A 20 -1.82 7.32 8.23
N TYR A 21 -2.02 6.01 8.08
CA TYR A 21 -1.58 5.23 6.91
C TYR A 21 -2.73 4.54 6.18
N ASN A 22 -3.94 4.51 6.76
CA ASN A 22 -5.12 3.89 6.14
C ASN A 22 -5.90 4.92 5.30
N PHE A 23 -5.37 5.27 4.14
CA PHE A 23 -6.03 6.21 3.21
C PHE A 23 -7.28 5.61 2.56
N GLY A 24 -7.40 4.28 2.50
CA GLY A 24 -8.58 3.61 1.98
C GLY A 24 -9.84 3.95 2.78
N GLU A 25 -9.76 3.99 4.10
CA GLU A 25 -10.86 4.38 4.98
C GLU A 25 -11.26 5.84 4.75
N LEU A 26 -10.26 6.72 4.63
CA LEU A 26 -10.50 8.14 4.35
C LEU A 26 -11.20 8.34 3.00
N LEU A 27 -10.75 7.63 1.95
CA LEU A 27 -11.31 7.71 0.60
C LEU A 27 -12.75 7.17 0.50
N MET A 28 -13.15 6.26 1.40
CA MET A 28 -14.51 5.76 1.48
C MET A 28 -15.49 6.76 2.11
N HIS A 29 -14.99 7.83 2.71
CA HIS A 29 -15.84 8.81 3.37
C HIS A 29 -16.61 9.68 2.35
N PRO A 30 -17.95 9.74 2.40
CA PRO A 30 -18.77 10.42 1.38
C PRO A 30 -18.47 11.92 1.23
N VAL A 31 -17.91 12.55 2.26
CA VAL A 31 -17.57 13.97 2.24
C VAL A 31 -16.48 14.27 1.18
N LEU A 32 -15.55 13.36 0.93
CA LEU A 32 -14.50 13.56 -0.08
C LEU A 32 -15.06 13.55 -1.52
N GLU A 33 -16.18 12.87 -1.76
CA GLU A 33 -16.83 12.90 -3.09
C GLU A 33 -17.26 14.31 -3.50
N THR A 34 -17.53 15.19 -2.54
CA THR A 34 -17.91 16.58 -2.81
C THR A 34 -16.78 17.41 -3.44
N LEU A 35 -15.54 16.93 -3.40
CA LEU A 35 -14.39 17.56 -4.04
C LEU A 35 -14.18 17.11 -5.50
N ARG A 36 -14.87 16.06 -5.95
CA ARG A 36 -14.82 15.63 -7.36
C ARG A 36 -15.37 16.73 -8.28
N ASN A 37 -14.71 16.90 -9.41
CA ASN A 37 -15.06 17.93 -10.41
C ASN A 37 -14.98 19.37 -9.87
N THR A 38 -14.15 19.62 -8.85
CA THR A 38 -13.83 20.95 -8.34
C THR A 38 -12.35 21.25 -8.52
N ASP A 39 -11.95 22.50 -8.35
CA ASP A 39 -10.54 22.95 -8.39
C ASP A 39 -9.64 22.21 -7.37
N LYS A 40 -10.26 21.51 -6.40
CA LYS A 40 -9.60 20.74 -5.35
C LYS A 40 -9.50 19.25 -5.65
N GLN A 41 -9.83 18.81 -6.87
CA GLN A 41 -9.75 17.41 -7.28
C GLN A 41 -8.33 16.83 -7.13
N TRP A 42 -7.29 17.65 -7.32
CA TRP A 42 -5.90 17.25 -7.11
C TRP A 42 -5.65 16.62 -5.74
N LEU A 43 -6.40 17.04 -4.70
CA LEU A 43 -6.26 16.47 -3.35
C LEU A 43 -6.74 15.01 -3.33
N ILE A 44 -7.86 14.71 -3.98
CA ILE A 44 -8.37 13.34 -4.10
C ILE A 44 -7.38 12.49 -4.86
N ASP A 45 -6.86 12.98 -5.99
CA ASP A 45 -5.87 12.26 -6.81
C ASP A 45 -4.58 12.00 -6.03
N THR A 46 -4.16 12.94 -5.19
CA THR A 46 -3.04 12.79 -4.27
C THR A 46 -3.34 11.72 -3.21
N LEU A 47 -4.52 11.71 -2.61
CA LEU A 47 -4.93 10.68 -1.64
C LEU A 47 -4.96 9.28 -2.28
N TYR A 48 -5.42 9.16 -3.53
CA TYR A 48 -5.34 7.90 -4.28
C TYR A 48 -3.89 7.47 -4.55
N ALA A 49 -2.99 8.41 -4.87
CA ALA A 49 -1.57 8.11 -5.02
C ALA A 49 -0.96 7.59 -3.72
N PHE A 50 -1.33 8.17 -2.57
CA PHE A 50 -0.92 7.68 -1.25
C PHE A 50 -1.49 6.30 -0.94
N ASN A 51 -2.78 6.06 -1.22
CA ASN A 51 -3.41 4.75 -1.01
C ASN A 51 -2.75 3.65 -1.86
N ALA A 52 -2.36 3.97 -3.09
CA ALA A 52 -1.65 3.06 -3.98
C ALA A 52 -0.12 3.00 -3.74
N GLY A 53 0.43 3.82 -2.84
CA GLY A 53 1.88 3.91 -2.62
C GLY A 53 2.66 4.35 -3.86
N ASN A 54 2.04 5.11 -4.78
CA ASN A 54 2.65 5.48 -6.04
C ASN A 54 3.41 6.81 -5.95
N VAL A 55 4.72 6.72 -5.72
CA VAL A 55 5.62 7.87 -5.57
C VAL A 55 5.69 8.72 -6.84
N GLU A 56 5.67 8.12 -8.03
CA GLU A 56 5.74 8.85 -9.31
C GLU A 56 4.51 9.74 -9.52
N LYS A 57 3.32 9.20 -9.26
CA LYS A 57 2.07 9.98 -9.36
C LYS A 57 2.07 11.15 -8.37
N PHE A 58 2.52 10.92 -7.15
CA PHE A 58 2.62 11.98 -6.15
C PHE A 58 3.56 13.10 -6.60
N GLN A 59 4.74 12.75 -7.13
CA GLN A 59 5.67 13.73 -7.68
C GLN A 59 5.10 14.44 -8.90
N GLY A 60 4.35 13.76 -9.75
CA GLY A 60 3.65 14.34 -10.91
C GLY A 60 2.64 15.43 -10.52
N PHE A 61 2.02 15.32 -9.33
CA PHE A 61 1.09 16.34 -8.82
C PHE A 61 1.77 17.48 -8.06
N LYS A 62 3.11 17.57 -8.04
CA LYS A 62 3.87 18.61 -7.31
C LYS A 62 3.45 20.03 -7.70
N SER A 63 3.07 20.27 -8.96
CA SER A 63 2.59 21.57 -9.43
C SER A 63 1.26 22.00 -8.78
N ALA A 64 0.45 21.05 -8.38
CA ALA A 64 -0.85 21.31 -7.75
C ALA A 64 -0.73 21.42 -6.21
N TRP A 65 -0.19 20.40 -5.54
CA TRP A 65 -0.08 20.41 -4.09
C TRP A 65 1.03 21.33 -3.57
N GLY A 66 2.06 21.62 -4.36
CA GLY A 66 3.12 22.56 -4.01
C GLY A 66 2.67 24.01 -3.86
N GLN A 67 1.47 24.37 -4.37
CA GLN A 67 0.88 25.69 -4.15
C GLN A 67 0.27 25.84 -2.75
N GLN A 68 0.06 24.72 -2.04
CA GLN A 68 -0.43 24.75 -0.65
C GLN A 68 0.77 24.86 0.31
N PRO A 69 0.88 25.95 1.07
CA PRO A 69 2.05 26.22 1.92
C PRO A 69 2.24 25.12 2.98
N ASP A 70 1.15 24.57 3.50
CA ASP A 70 1.18 23.50 4.51
C ASP A 70 1.81 22.21 3.98
N LEU A 71 1.48 21.82 2.75
CA LEU A 71 2.03 20.63 2.11
C LEU A 71 3.48 20.85 1.65
N ALA A 72 3.77 22.03 1.08
CA ALA A 72 5.10 22.39 0.63
C ALA A 72 6.12 22.40 1.78
N THR A 73 5.73 22.94 2.95
CA THR A 73 6.59 22.95 4.15
C THR A 73 6.88 21.54 4.65
N HIS A 74 5.97 20.60 4.47
CA HIS A 74 6.08 19.23 4.97
C HIS A 74 6.42 18.20 3.87
N GLU A 75 6.91 18.65 2.70
CA GLU A 75 7.29 17.77 1.58
C GLU A 75 8.16 16.56 2.01
N PRO A 76 9.22 16.72 2.84
CA PRO A 76 10.03 15.57 3.25
C PRO A 76 9.26 14.52 4.05
N LYS A 77 8.34 14.96 4.92
CA LYS A 77 7.49 14.05 5.71
C LYS A 77 6.50 13.31 4.81
N LEU A 78 5.90 14.01 3.85
CA LEU A 78 4.99 13.42 2.88
C LEU A 78 5.70 12.40 1.99
N MET A 79 6.93 12.73 1.54
CA MET A 79 7.73 11.82 0.76
C MET A 79 8.06 10.53 1.55
N GLN A 80 8.51 10.66 2.78
CA GLN A 80 8.77 9.50 3.64
C GLN A 80 7.50 8.67 3.86
N LYS A 81 6.36 9.32 4.07
CA LYS A 81 5.07 8.65 4.28
C LYS A 81 4.64 7.82 3.07
N ILE A 82 4.73 8.39 1.85
CA ILE A 82 4.37 7.64 0.64
C ILE A 82 5.34 6.51 0.32
N GLN A 83 6.63 6.66 0.65
CA GLN A 83 7.64 5.61 0.53
C GLN A 83 7.33 4.42 1.46
N LEU A 84 6.90 4.69 2.69
CA LEU A 84 6.43 3.65 3.62
C LEU A 84 5.20 2.93 3.07
N LEU A 85 4.24 3.66 2.51
CA LEU A 85 3.05 3.09 1.87
C LEU A 85 3.39 2.28 0.62
N CYS A 86 4.41 2.69 -0.15
CA CYS A 86 4.93 1.93 -1.28
C CYS A 86 5.44 0.55 -0.83
N VAL A 87 6.24 0.47 0.22
CA VAL A 87 6.74 -0.81 0.78
C VAL A 87 5.57 -1.68 1.25
N MET A 88 4.57 -1.08 1.89
CA MET A 88 3.37 -1.79 2.34
C MET A 88 2.58 -2.37 1.16
N GLU A 89 2.40 -1.61 0.08
CA GLU A 89 1.70 -2.06 -1.14
C GLU A 89 2.45 -3.18 -1.85
N MET A 90 3.77 -3.05 -1.97
CA MET A 90 4.62 -4.11 -2.55
C MET A 90 4.48 -5.43 -1.78
N THR A 91 4.37 -5.35 -0.44
CA THR A 91 4.16 -6.54 0.40
C THR A 91 2.76 -7.13 0.20
N PHE A 92 1.74 -6.27 0.11
CA PHE A 92 0.34 -6.68 -0.03
C PHE A 92 0.05 -7.36 -1.37
N THR A 93 0.59 -6.84 -2.46
CA THR A 93 0.35 -7.35 -3.82
C THR A 93 1.00 -8.70 -4.07
N ARG A 94 2.02 -9.09 -3.29
CA ARG A 94 2.72 -10.38 -3.44
C ARG A 94 2.00 -11.51 -2.71
N PRO A 95 1.98 -12.73 -3.28
CA PRO A 95 1.47 -13.91 -2.59
C PRO A 95 2.38 -14.27 -1.39
N ALA A 96 1.81 -14.93 -0.39
CA ALA A 96 2.49 -15.22 0.88
C ALA A 96 3.82 -16.00 0.73
N ASN A 97 3.92 -16.86 -0.28
CA ASN A 97 5.12 -17.65 -0.60
C ASN A 97 6.21 -16.88 -1.36
N HIS A 98 5.93 -15.65 -1.85
CA HIS A 98 6.85 -14.81 -2.62
C HIS A 98 7.03 -13.42 -2.00
N ARG A 99 6.94 -13.32 -0.68
CA ARG A 99 7.14 -12.05 0.06
C ARG A 99 8.60 -11.76 0.39
N GLN A 100 9.51 -12.28 -0.38
CA GLN A 100 10.91 -11.89 -0.37
C GLN A 100 11.11 -10.80 -1.44
N ILE A 101 11.59 -9.64 -1.01
CA ILE A 101 11.76 -8.45 -1.85
C ILE A 101 13.21 -8.01 -1.77
N THR A 102 13.84 -7.75 -2.91
CA THR A 102 15.21 -7.26 -2.95
C THR A 102 15.28 -5.76 -2.67
N PHE A 103 16.41 -5.29 -2.16
CA PHE A 103 16.64 -3.86 -1.94
C PHE A 103 16.54 -3.06 -3.25
N THR A 104 16.99 -3.63 -4.37
CA THR A 104 16.88 -3.00 -5.68
C THR A 104 15.43 -2.79 -6.13
N GLU A 105 14.55 -3.75 -5.89
CA GLU A 105 13.12 -3.61 -6.20
C GLU A 105 12.47 -2.53 -5.35
N ILE A 106 12.80 -2.47 -4.04
CA ILE A 106 12.29 -1.43 -3.13
C ILE A 106 12.81 -0.05 -3.56
N ALA A 107 14.11 0.06 -3.84
CA ALA A 107 14.75 1.31 -4.29
C ALA A 107 14.09 1.88 -5.54
N GLN A 108 13.83 1.02 -6.54
CA GLN A 108 13.17 1.42 -7.78
C GLN A 108 11.73 1.88 -7.56
N SER A 109 10.96 1.17 -6.73
CA SER A 109 9.56 1.49 -6.48
C SER A 109 9.39 2.72 -5.59
N ALA A 110 10.22 2.85 -4.55
CA ALA A 110 10.17 3.97 -3.61
C ALA A 110 10.96 5.20 -4.11
N LYS A 111 11.68 5.09 -5.25
CA LYS A 111 12.53 6.15 -5.82
C LYS A 111 13.57 6.68 -4.84
N ILE A 112 14.27 5.77 -4.19
CA ILE A 112 15.36 6.07 -3.25
C ILE A 112 16.63 5.31 -3.66
N PRO A 113 17.80 5.77 -3.24
CA PRO A 113 19.03 5.03 -3.42
C PRO A 113 19.02 3.73 -2.58
N VAL A 114 19.71 2.69 -3.05
CA VAL A 114 19.71 1.36 -2.42
C VAL A 114 20.21 1.38 -0.97
N ASN A 115 21.17 2.26 -0.66
CA ASN A 115 21.72 2.43 0.69
C ASN A 115 20.73 3.02 1.72
N GLU A 116 19.61 3.60 1.27
CA GLU A 116 18.54 4.13 2.15
C GLU A 116 17.40 3.13 2.36
N VAL A 117 17.39 2.03 1.61
CA VAL A 117 16.30 1.03 1.66
C VAL A 117 16.21 0.38 3.03
N GLU A 118 17.33 0.00 3.62
CA GLU A 118 17.35 -0.61 4.94
C GLU A 118 16.69 0.31 5.98
N LEU A 119 17.08 1.59 6.00
CA LEU A 119 16.50 2.58 6.92
C LEU A 119 14.99 2.75 6.71
N LEU A 120 14.54 2.76 5.45
CA LEU A 120 13.11 2.84 5.12
C LEU A 120 12.35 1.61 5.65
N VAL A 121 12.89 0.41 5.44
CA VAL A 121 12.28 -0.85 5.91
C VAL A 121 12.28 -0.92 7.44
N MET A 122 13.39 -0.56 8.10
CA MET A 122 13.45 -0.45 9.56
C MET A 122 12.39 0.50 10.10
N LYS A 123 12.19 1.63 9.44
CA LYS A 123 11.11 2.58 9.80
C LYS A 123 9.73 1.96 9.65
N ALA A 124 9.47 1.25 8.54
CA ALA A 124 8.20 0.55 8.31
C ALA A 124 7.92 -0.52 9.38
N LEU A 125 8.95 -1.26 9.79
CA LEU A 125 8.88 -2.24 10.88
C LEU A 125 8.60 -1.55 12.23
N SER A 126 9.29 -0.45 12.53
CA SER A 126 9.14 0.28 13.80
C SER A 126 7.76 0.89 13.98
N VAL A 127 7.14 1.36 12.90
CA VAL A 127 5.79 1.94 12.90
C VAL A 127 4.72 0.83 12.88
N GLY A 128 5.11 -0.43 12.66
CA GLY A 128 4.18 -1.56 12.65
C GLY A 128 3.36 -1.71 11.37
N LEU A 129 3.78 -1.10 10.26
CA LEU A 129 3.12 -1.24 8.95
C LEU A 129 3.34 -2.62 8.32
N ILE A 130 4.50 -3.21 8.60
CA ILE A 130 4.91 -4.53 8.13
C ILE A 130 5.59 -5.28 9.28
N LYS A 131 5.70 -6.62 9.15
CA LYS A 131 6.59 -7.45 9.97
C LYS A 131 7.43 -8.32 9.04
N GLY A 132 8.67 -8.57 9.45
CA GLY A 132 9.59 -9.34 8.64
C GLY A 132 11.01 -9.26 9.18
N ASN A 133 11.93 -9.85 8.43
CA ASN A 133 13.37 -9.85 8.72
C ASN A 133 14.14 -9.22 7.56
N ILE A 134 15.18 -8.47 7.88
CA ILE A 134 16.11 -7.88 6.91
C ILE A 134 17.33 -8.79 6.83
N ASP A 135 17.70 -9.19 5.63
CA ASP A 135 18.96 -9.84 5.30
C ASP A 135 19.81 -8.84 4.50
N GLU A 136 20.71 -8.17 5.21
CA GLU A 136 21.58 -7.17 4.60
C GLU A 136 22.66 -7.80 3.73
N VAL A 137 23.10 -9.02 4.06
CA VAL A 137 24.15 -9.72 3.31
C VAL A 137 23.65 -10.05 1.90
N ASP A 138 22.44 -10.60 1.79
CA ASP A 138 21.79 -10.91 0.52
C ASP A 138 21.00 -9.72 -0.07
N GLN A 139 20.96 -8.58 0.64
CA GLN A 139 20.17 -7.39 0.28
C GLN A 139 18.70 -7.69 -0.02
N LYS A 140 18.08 -8.44 0.87
CA LYS A 140 16.69 -8.90 0.76
C LYS A 140 15.92 -8.64 2.04
N VAL A 141 14.61 -8.49 1.89
CA VAL A 141 13.69 -8.39 3.03
C VAL A 141 12.64 -9.49 2.90
N GLN A 142 12.52 -10.30 3.94
CA GLN A 142 11.48 -11.33 4.05
C GLN A 142 10.31 -10.76 4.82
N MET A 143 9.22 -10.43 4.12
CA MET A 143 8.00 -9.89 4.73
C MET A 143 7.07 -11.03 5.16
N THR A 144 6.64 -11.02 6.43
CA THR A 144 5.73 -12.04 6.98
C THR A 144 4.31 -11.53 7.13
N TRP A 145 4.16 -10.22 7.36
CA TRP A 145 2.86 -9.63 7.62
C TRP A 145 2.82 -8.16 7.15
N VAL A 146 1.64 -7.72 6.76
CA VAL A 146 1.34 -6.32 6.41
C VAL A 146 0.11 -5.86 7.15
N GLN A 147 0.10 -4.61 7.60
CA GLN A 147 -1.04 -4.03 8.33
C GLN A 147 -2.32 -4.09 7.48
N PRO A 148 -3.42 -4.63 8.01
CA PRO A 148 -4.72 -4.60 7.34
C PRO A 148 -5.17 -3.19 7.05
N ARG A 149 -5.79 -3.00 5.88
CA ARG A 149 -6.35 -1.71 5.46
C ARG A 149 -7.64 -1.91 4.66
N VAL A 150 -8.39 -0.86 4.46
CA VAL A 150 -9.56 -0.89 3.58
C VAL A 150 -9.10 -1.08 2.13
N LEU A 151 -9.70 -2.07 1.48
CA LEU A 151 -9.35 -2.48 0.12
C LEU A 151 -10.29 -1.84 -0.89
N ASP A 152 -9.76 -1.54 -2.08
CA ASP A 152 -10.58 -1.19 -3.22
C ASP A 152 -11.18 -2.43 -3.91
N LEU A 153 -12.12 -2.20 -4.83
CA LEU A 153 -12.80 -3.30 -5.53
C LEU A 153 -11.86 -4.16 -6.39
N GLN A 154 -10.78 -3.57 -6.91
CA GLN A 154 -9.80 -4.32 -7.71
C GLN A 154 -8.94 -5.22 -6.82
N GLN A 155 -8.55 -4.73 -5.66
CA GLN A 155 -7.82 -5.52 -4.66
C GLN A 155 -8.68 -6.66 -4.12
N ILE A 156 -9.99 -6.42 -3.86
CA ILE A 156 -10.95 -7.46 -3.46
C ILE A 156 -11.10 -8.52 -4.56
N LYS A 157 -11.20 -8.11 -5.83
CA LYS A 157 -11.23 -9.04 -6.96
C LYS A 157 -9.97 -9.90 -7.02
N GLY A 158 -8.80 -9.29 -6.89
CA GLY A 158 -7.53 -10.03 -6.85
C GLY A 158 -7.42 -11.02 -5.68
N MET A 159 -8.00 -10.69 -4.53
CA MET A 159 -8.09 -11.64 -3.40
C MET A 159 -9.03 -12.79 -3.71
N LYS A 160 -10.21 -12.50 -4.30
CA LYS A 160 -11.17 -13.52 -4.74
C LYS A 160 -10.51 -14.49 -5.73
N ASP A 161 -9.84 -13.98 -6.76
CA ASP A 161 -9.21 -14.79 -7.79
C ASP A 161 -8.13 -15.73 -7.19
N ARG A 162 -7.36 -15.25 -6.19
CA ARG A 162 -6.40 -16.08 -5.45
C ARG A 162 -7.06 -17.17 -4.61
N LEU A 163 -8.19 -16.87 -3.95
CA LEU A 163 -8.95 -17.85 -3.19
C LEU A 163 -9.58 -18.92 -4.11
N ASP A 164 -10.11 -18.51 -5.25
CA ASP A 164 -10.66 -19.43 -6.24
C ASP A 164 -9.58 -20.38 -6.79
N SER A 165 -8.37 -19.86 -7.09
CA SER A 165 -7.24 -20.70 -7.48
C SER A 165 -6.87 -21.70 -6.39
N TRP A 166 -6.73 -21.24 -5.15
CA TRP A 166 -6.41 -22.13 -4.03
C TRP A 166 -7.48 -23.19 -3.79
N CYS A 167 -8.76 -22.85 -3.90
CA CYS A 167 -9.85 -23.84 -3.84
C CYS A 167 -9.73 -24.90 -4.96
N GLY A 168 -9.31 -24.48 -6.16
CA GLY A 168 -9.02 -25.39 -7.27
C GLY A 168 -7.88 -26.36 -6.94
N ASP A 169 -6.78 -25.83 -6.42
CA ASP A 169 -5.61 -26.62 -6.03
C ASP A 169 -5.94 -27.64 -4.94
N VAL A 170 -6.71 -27.23 -3.93
CA VAL A 170 -7.17 -28.12 -2.85
C VAL A 170 -8.07 -29.25 -3.41
N LYS A 171 -9.01 -28.93 -4.30
CA LYS A 171 -9.86 -29.96 -4.95
C LYS A 171 -9.05 -30.94 -5.76
N ASN A 172 -8.08 -30.46 -6.55
CA ASN A 172 -7.20 -31.32 -7.35
C ASN A 172 -6.38 -32.24 -6.44
N MET A 173 -5.85 -31.70 -5.33
CA MET A 173 -5.11 -32.51 -4.35
C MET A 173 -6.00 -33.57 -3.69
N THR A 174 -7.24 -33.24 -3.34
CA THR A 174 -8.21 -34.18 -2.78
C THR A 174 -8.43 -35.36 -3.73
N VAL A 175 -8.69 -35.08 -5.01
CA VAL A 175 -8.88 -36.14 -6.04
C VAL A 175 -7.64 -37.02 -6.17
N LEU A 176 -6.44 -36.40 -6.15
CA LEU A 176 -5.17 -37.11 -6.26
C LEU A 176 -4.91 -38.01 -5.04
N VAL A 177 -5.22 -37.55 -3.84
CA VAL A 177 -5.15 -38.35 -2.62
C VAL A 177 -6.15 -39.51 -2.64
N GLU A 178 -7.41 -39.28 -3.04
CA GLU A 178 -8.42 -40.31 -3.17
C GLU A 178 -8.01 -41.39 -4.17
N GLN A 179 -7.43 -41.00 -5.32
CA GLN A 179 -6.97 -41.96 -6.33
C GLN A 179 -5.76 -42.78 -5.85
N GLN A 180 -4.82 -42.18 -5.14
CA GLN A 180 -3.60 -42.88 -4.67
C GLN A 180 -3.81 -43.67 -3.38
N ALA A 181 -4.77 -43.26 -2.56
CA ALA A 181 -5.06 -43.89 -1.27
C ALA A 181 -6.31 -44.78 -1.31
N HIS A 182 -6.85 -45.10 -2.50
CA HIS A 182 -8.08 -45.87 -2.66
C HIS A 182 -8.00 -47.22 -1.93
N ASP A 183 -6.88 -47.91 -2.01
CA ASP A 183 -6.63 -49.22 -1.36
C ASP A 183 -6.48 -49.13 0.17
N ILE A 184 -6.34 -47.91 0.73
CA ILE A 184 -6.19 -47.64 2.17
C ILE A 184 -7.51 -47.14 2.77
N LEU A 185 -8.34 -46.47 1.96
CA LEU A 185 -9.58 -45.83 2.40
C LEU A 185 -10.84 -46.76 2.20
N THR A 186 -10.67 -47.89 1.52
CA THR A 186 -11.64 -48.97 1.42
C THR A 186 -11.29 -50.08 2.39
#